data_0d4abec03fe919fea611d51be04965b5
#
_entry.id   0d4abec03fe919fea611d51be04965b5
#
_cell.length_a   1.000
_cell.length_b   1.000
_cell.length_c   1.000
_cell.angle_alpha   90.00
_cell.angle_beta   90.00
_cell.angle_gamma   90.00
#
_symmetry.space_group_name_H-M   'P 1'
#
loop_
_entity.id
_entity.type
_entity.pdbx_description
1 polymer ?
#
loop_
_entity_poly.entity_id
_entity_poly.type
_entity_poly.pdbx_seq_one_letter_code
_entity_poly.pdbx_strand_id
1 'polypeptide(L)'
;MYLMTCTRPDLAYPLSILARYVAPGRHRPEHMAAAKRVLRYLCSTSGLGLVLGGRRRVVLRGHADASWADDQATQQSSQGYTFSLRSGSVSWRSTRSSSVLGSSCEAEIYAGAMALQELRWLTYLLSDLGEPPRSPPVLYVDNKAMLALCREHRLEHRTKHIALRYFLARELQQRGQLRLAYVASEANTADIFTKALAPGDHQRFCTMVACFDLLDWSCDLLFSPTLPMGVSYMYPPAF
;
A
#
# COMPACT_ATOMS: atom_id res chain seq x y z
N MET A 1 -9.53 9.70 11.67
CA MET A 1 -9.83 9.38 10.25
C MET A 1 -9.20 10.41 9.30
N TYR A 2 -9.47 11.72 9.42
CA TYR A 2 -8.94 12.74 8.47
C TYR A 2 -7.42 12.66 8.23
N LEU A 3 -6.61 12.67 9.28
CA LEU A 3 -5.15 12.55 9.15
C LEU A 3 -4.72 11.28 8.38
N MET A 4 -5.34 10.15 8.69
CA MET A 4 -5.06 8.86 8.05
C MET A 4 -5.28 8.89 6.54
N THR A 5 -6.29 9.63 6.08
CA THR A 5 -6.65 9.68 4.65
C THR A 5 -5.92 10.76 3.86
N CYS A 6 -5.40 11.80 4.53
CA CYS A 6 -4.85 12.96 3.85
C CYS A 6 -3.32 13.11 3.97
N THR A 7 -2.75 12.86 5.15
CA THR A 7 -1.36 13.24 5.44
C THR A 7 -0.54 12.23 6.23
N ARG A 8 -1.19 11.24 6.87
CA ARG A 8 -0.55 10.29 7.77
C ARG A 8 -0.90 8.84 7.39
N PRO A 9 -0.30 8.32 6.30
CA PRO A 9 -0.49 6.94 5.85
C PRO A 9 -0.12 5.90 6.93
N ASP A 10 0.85 6.21 7.77
CA ASP A 10 1.32 5.40 8.89
C ASP A 10 0.22 5.05 9.93
N LEU A 11 -0.86 5.82 9.97
CA LEU A 11 -2.01 5.57 10.84
C LEU A 11 -3.08 4.68 10.21
N ALA A 12 -2.94 4.32 8.93
CA ALA A 12 -4.02 3.67 8.19
C ALA A 12 -4.40 2.31 8.79
N TYR A 13 -3.42 1.44 9.06
CA TYR A 13 -3.68 0.13 9.62
C TYR A 13 -4.24 0.19 11.05
N PRO A 14 -3.60 0.85 12.03
CA PRO A 14 -4.14 0.88 13.40
C PRO A 14 -5.53 1.52 13.47
N LEU A 15 -5.82 2.53 12.65
CA LEU A 15 -7.16 3.12 12.64
C LEU A 15 -8.19 2.25 11.91
N SER A 16 -7.79 1.49 10.89
CA SER A 16 -8.68 0.51 10.25
C SER A 16 -9.11 -0.59 11.23
N ILE A 17 -8.20 -1.04 12.11
CA ILE A 17 -8.51 -1.99 13.18
C ILE A 17 -9.46 -1.37 14.21
N LEU A 18 -9.13 -0.18 14.74
CA LEU A 18 -9.95 0.48 15.75
C LEU A 18 -11.36 0.81 15.25
N ALA A 19 -11.51 1.15 13.98
CA ALA A 19 -12.81 1.43 13.37
C ALA A 19 -13.79 0.25 13.44
N ARG A 20 -13.29 -1.00 13.54
CA ARG A 20 -14.11 -2.21 13.68
C ARG A 20 -14.91 -2.24 15.00
N TYR A 21 -14.46 -1.49 16.01
CA TYR A 21 -14.96 -1.52 17.38
C TYR A 21 -15.67 -0.24 17.80
N VAL A 22 -15.95 0.69 16.88
CA VAL A 22 -16.64 1.98 17.18
C VAL A 22 -18.13 1.77 17.46
N ALA A 23 -18.75 0.71 16.93
CA ALA A 23 -20.17 0.45 17.13
C ALA A 23 -20.48 0.20 18.62
N PRO A 24 -21.67 0.66 19.11
CA PRO A 24 -22.09 0.44 20.48
C PRO A 24 -22.02 -1.04 20.88
N GLY A 25 -21.51 -1.31 22.08
CA GLY A 25 -21.35 -2.66 22.61
C GLY A 25 -20.17 -3.49 22.05
N ARG A 26 -19.43 -2.99 21.08
CA ARG A 26 -18.25 -3.67 20.52
C ARG A 26 -16.92 -3.22 21.12
N HIS A 27 -16.88 -2.02 21.70
CA HIS A 27 -15.65 -1.52 22.32
C HIS A 27 -15.41 -2.13 23.70
N ARG A 28 -14.14 -2.35 24.01
CA ARG A 28 -13.64 -2.89 25.27
C ARG A 28 -12.51 -2.00 25.79
N PRO A 29 -12.09 -2.14 27.07
CA PRO A 29 -10.99 -1.34 27.62
C PRO A 29 -9.70 -1.43 26.82
N GLU A 30 -9.37 -2.59 26.24
CA GLU A 30 -8.18 -2.79 25.39
C GLU A 30 -8.23 -1.94 24.12
N HIS A 31 -9.40 -1.76 23.49
CA HIS A 31 -9.54 -0.91 22.31
C HIS A 31 -9.37 0.57 22.67
N MET A 32 -9.83 0.99 23.85
CA MET A 32 -9.59 2.33 24.36
C MET A 32 -8.12 2.56 24.67
N ALA A 33 -7.43 1.56 25.23
CA ALA A 33 -5.99 1.62 25.48
C ALA A 33 -5.20 1.75 24.16
N ALA A 34 -5.61 1.00 23.13
CA ALA A 34 -5.03 1.10 21.78
C ALA A 34 -5.27 2.48 21.15
N ALA A 35 -6.47 3.03 21.27
CA ALA A 35 -6.78 4.39 20.80
C ALA A 35 -5.90 5.46 21.50
N LYS A 36 -5.73 5.36 22.84
CA LYS A 36 -4.83 6.22 23.59
C LYS A 36 -3.36 6.06 23.15
N ARG A 37 -2.95 4.85 22.72
CA ARG A 37 -1.60 4.62 22.16
C ARG A 37 -1.42 5.36 20.84
N VAL A 38 -2.41 5.33 19.95
CA VAL A 38 -2.38 6.09 18.70
C VAL A 38 -2.28 7.60 18.99
N LEU A 39 -3.03 8.12 19.96
CA LEU A 39 -2.93 9.54 20.35
C LEU A 39 -1.53 9.89 20.89
N ARG A 40 -0.93 9.05 21.74
CA ARG A 40 0.44 9.25 22.21
C ARG A 40 1.46 9.24 21.09
N TYR A 41 1.30 8.30 20.15
CA TYR A 41 2.12 8.25 18.94
C TYR A 41 1.99 9.54 18.12
N LEU A 42 0.79 10.05 17.91
CA LEU A 42 0.57 11.33 17.23
C LEU A 42 1.23 12.50 17.95
N CYS A 43 1.15 12.57 19.28
CA CYS A 43 1.82 13.61 20.06
C CYS A 43 3.34 13.55 19.92
N SER A 44 3.92 12.34 19.95
CA SER A 44 5.38 12.15 19.82
C SER A 44 5.90 12.30 18.39
N THR A 45 5.01 12.27 17.38
CA THR A 45 5.33 12.39 15.96
C THR A 45 4.57 13.54 15.31
N SER A 46 4.37 14.65 16.04
CA SER A 46 3.62 15.81 15.55
C SER A 46 4.28 16.49 14.35
N GLY A 47 5.61 16.39 14.23
CA GLY A 47 6.36 16.85 13.06
C GLY A 47 6.32 15.91 11.85
N LEU A 48 5.84 14.66 12.02
CA LEU A 48 5.85 13.70 10.92
C LEU A 48 4.78 14.05 9.88
N GLY A 49 5.16 14.17 8.65
CA GLY A 49 4.28 14.49 7.54
C GLY A 49 4.69 13.85 6.23
N LEU A 50 3.76 13.84 5.28
CA LEU A 50 3.96 13.28 3.96
C LEU A 50 4.69 14.29 3.06
N VAL A 51 5.81 13.88 2.48
CA VAL A 51 6.60 14.71 1.56
C VAL A 51 6.30 14.31 0.12
N LEU A 52 5.76 15.23 -0.64
CA LEU A 52 5.42 15.06 -2.05
C LEU A 52 6.29 15.97 -2.91
N GLY A 53 6.63 15.51 -4.13
CA GLY A 53 7.35 16.32 -5.10
C GLY A 53 8.70 15.74 -5.51
N GLY A 54 9.68 16.64 -5.81
CA GLY A 54 11.02 16.26 -6.28
C GLY A 54 11.19 16.31 -7.81
N ARG A 55 12.45 16.24 -8.27
CA ARG A 55 12.83 16.34 -9.70
C ARG A 55 12.77 15.00 -10.45
N ARG A 56 12.40 13.90 -9.80
CA ARG A 56 12.33 12.58 -10.44
C ARG A 56 11.23 12.54 -11.49
N ARG A 57 11.39 11.68 -12.48
CA ARG A 57 10.37 11.45 -13.52
C ARG A 57 9.06 10.95 -12.89
N VAL A 58 7.93 11.33 -13.45
CA VAL A 58 6.61 10.82 -13.04
C VAL A 58 6.51 9.36 -13.46
N VAL A 59 6.63 8.47 -12.49
CA VAL A 59 6.43 7.03 -12.65
C VAL A 59 5.46 6.61 -11.56
N LEU A 60 4.31 6.09 -11.97
CA LEU A 60 3.31 5.55 -11.05
C LEU A 60 3.74 4.15 -10.61
N ARG A 61 3.98 3.98 -9.31
CA ARG A 61 4.34 2.70 -8.69
C ARG A 61 3.36 2.38 -7.60
N GLY A 62 2.88 1.14 -7.59
CA GLY A 62 2.00 0.61 -6.55
C GLY A 62 2.63 -0.57 -5.84
N HIS A 63 2.22 -0.77 -4.60
CA HIS A 63 2.48 -1.97 -3.81
C HIS A 63 1.15 -2.47 -3.28
N ALA A 64 0.96 -3.78 -3.24
CA ALA A 64 -0.21 -4.41 -2.66
C ALA A 64 0.22 -5.57 -1.75
N ASP A 65 -0.52 -5.76 -0.66
CA ASP A 65 -0.30 -6.81 0.32
C ASP A 65 -1.61 -7.24 0.96
N ALA A 66 -1.65 -8.47 1.50
CA ALA A 66 -2.73 -8.95 2.33
C ALA A 66 -2.21 -9.76 3.52
N SER A 67 -2.78 -9.52 4.69
CA SER A 67 -2.61 -10.38 5.87
C SER A 67 -3.81 -11.31 5.96
N TRP A 68 -3.61 -12.59 5.61
CA TRP A 68 -4.67 -13.58 5.55
C TRP A 68 -5.19 -13.94 6.94
N ALA A 69 -6.53 -13.89 7.12
CA ALA A 69 -7.22 -14.29 8.33
C ALA A 69 -6.68 -13.68 9.64
N ASP A 70 -6.18 -12.44 9.58
CA ASP A 70 -5.58 -11.74 10.72
C ASP A 70 -6.62 -11.28 11.76
N ASP A 71 -7.88 -11.15 11.40
CA ASP A 71 -8.97 -10.89 12.34
C ASP A 71 -9.44 -12.23 12.97
N GLN A 72 -8.95 -12.51 14.17
CA GLN A 72 -9.25 -13.76 14.87
C GLN A 72 -10.75 -13.99 15.12
N ALA A 73 -11.55 -12.93 15.25
CA ALA A 73 -12.98 -13.03 15.54
C ALA A 73 -13.80 -13.37 14.29
N THR A 74 -13.42 -12.84 13.13
CA THR A 74 -14.18 -12.96 11.87
C THR A 74 -13.48 -13.79 10.82
N GLN A 75 -12.20 -14.14 11.03
CA GLN A 75 -11.33 -14.83 10.06
C GLN A 75 -11.23 -14.08 8.72
N GLN A 76 -11.52 -12.77 8.73
CA GLN A 76 -11.36 -11.91 7.58
C GLN A 76 -9.92 -11.39 7.50
N SER A 77 -9.49 -11.06 6.28
CA SER A 77 -8.13 -10.65 5.98
C SER A 77 -8.01 -9.13 5.93
N SER A 78 -6.91 -8.58 6.41
CA SER A 78 -6.53 -7.20 6.14
C SER A 78 -5.90 -7.09 4.76
N GLN A 79 -6.28 -6.06 4.02
CA GLN A 79 -5.82 -5.78 2.66
C GLN A 79 -5.34 -4.35 2.57
N GLY A 80 -4.24 -4.13 1.86
CA GLY A 80 -3.68 -2.81 1.73
C GLY A 80 -2.99 -2.58 0.41
N TYR A 81 -2.92 -1.31 0.02
CA TYR A 81 -2.09 -0.85 -1.07
C TYR A 81 -1.53 0.54 -0.80
N THR A 82 -0.49 0.87 -1.52
CA THR A 82 -0.02 2.25 -1.66
C THR A 82 0.43 2.52 -3.08
N PHE A 83 0.20 3.76 -3.55
CA PHE A 83 0.71 4.26 -4.81
C PHE A 83 1.56 5.47 -4.60
N SER A 84 2.71 5.50 -5.25
CA SER A 84 3.64 6.62 -5.20
C SER A 84 3.85 7.24 -6.58
N LEU A 85 3.98 8.57 -6.57
CA LEU A 85 4.44 9.36 -7.69
C LEU A 85 5.71 10.09 -7.27
N ARG A 86 6.77 10.02 -8.10
CA ARG A 86 8.07 10.63 -7.80
C ARG A 86 8.64 10.12 -6.47
N SER A 87 8.52 10.89 -5.39
CA SER A 87 9.13 10.58 -4.09
C SER A 87 8.13 10.15 -3.02
N GLY A 88 6.83 10.40 -3.16
CA GLY A 88 5.87 10.19 -2.08
C GLY A 88 4.62 9.42 -2.46
N SER A 89 3.99 8.85 -1.45
CA SER A 89 2.70 8.18 -1.60
C SER A 89 1.59 9.18 -1.84
N VAL A 90 0.80 8.96 -2.90
CA VAL A 90 -0.31 9.82 -3.32
C VAL A 90 -1.68 9.17 -3.10
N SER A 91 -1.70 7.85 -2.96
CA SER A 91 -2.90 7.08 -2.62
C SER A 91 -2.50 5.87 -1.80
N TRP A 92 -3.29 5.55 -0.78
CA TRP A 92 -3.12 4.37 0.07
C TRP A 92 -4.43 3.94 0.68
N ARG A 93 -4.48 2.68 1.06
CA ARG A 93 -5.64 2.10 1.73
C ARG A 93 -5.25 0.98 2.66
N SER A 94 -5.93 0.90 3.80
CA SER A 94 -5.96 -0.23 4.69
C SER A 94 -7.42 -0.58 4.97
N THR A 95 -7.84 -1.80 4.66
CA THR A 95 -9.22 -2.23 4.82
C THR A 95 -9.29 -3.72 5.15
N ARG A 96 -10.42 -4.15 5.68
CA ARG A 96 -10.73 -5.57 5.91
C ARG A 96 -11.46 -6.12 4.70
N SER A 97 -11.21 -7.39 4.34
CA SER A 97 -11.96 -8.10 3.31
C SER A 97 -13.45 -8.16 3.67
N SER A 98 -14.32 -8.14 2.68
CA SER A 98 -15.78 -8.24 2.89
C SER A 98 -16.24 -9.65 3.25
N SER A 99 -15.41 -10.66 2.96
CA SER A 99 -15.68 -12.09 3.18
C SER A 99 -14.45 -12.79 3.72
N VAL A 100 -14.65 -13.97 4.30
CA VAL A 100 -13.57 -14.91 4.64
C VAL A 100 -12.99 -15.45 3.33
N LEU A 101 -11.66 -15.46 3.23
CA LEU A 101 -10.93 -15.92 2.07
C LEU A 101 -10.30 -17.29 2.34
N GLY A 102 -10.32 -18.16 1.35
CA GLY A 102 -9.95 -19.57 1.51
C GLY A 102 -8.44 -19.84 1.58
N SER A 103 -7.61 -18.86 1.24
CA SER A 103 -6.15 -19.00 1.27
C SER A 103 -5.44 -17.65 1.28
N SER A 104 -4.15 -17.66 1.66
CA SER A 104 -3.30 -16.47 1.55
C SER A 104 -3.18 -15.98 0.11
N CYS A 105 -3.04 -16.90 -0.86
CA CYS A 105 -2.98 -16.55 -2.28
C CYS A 105 -4.27 -15.83 -2.73
N GLU A 106 -5.44 -16.27 -2.28
CA GLU A 106 -6.71 -15.59 -2.56
C GLU A 106 -6.73 -14.19 -1.95
N ALA A 107 -6.28 -14.03 -0.72
CA ALA A 107 -6.21 -12.73 -0.05
C ALA A 107 -5.34 -11.74 -0.84
N GLU A 108 -4.16 -12.18 -1.30
CA GLU A 108 -3.25 -11.40 -2.13
C GLU A 108 -3.89 -10.98 -3.46
N ILE A 109 -4.65 -11.87 -4.09
CA ILE A 109 -5.35 -11.53 -5.34
C ILE A 109 -6.42 -10.47 -5.12
N TYR A 110 -7.14 -10.55 -4.02
CA TYR A 110 -8.13 -9.53 -3.67
C TYR A 110 -7.49 -8.18 -3.40
N ALA A 111 -6.36 -8.14 -2.67
CA ALA A 111 -5.59 -6.92 -2.46
C ALA A 111 -5.05 -6.36 -3.78
N GLY A 112 -4.46 -7.21 -4.62
CA GLY A 112 -3.99 -6.83 -5.94
C GLY A 112 -5.09 -6.30 -6.85
N ALA A 113 -6.28 -6.92 -6.85
CA ALA A 113 -7.43 -6.45 -7.64
C ALA A 113 -7.94 -5.08 -7.17
N MET A 114 -7.96 -4.84 -5.86
CA MET A 114 -8.30 -3.54 -5.29
C MET A 114 -7.27 -2.48 -5.71
N ALA A 115 -5.98 -2.81 -5.63
CA ALA A 115 -4.90 -1.95 -6.09
C ALA A 115 -4.99 -1.65 -7.60
N LEU A 116 -5.36 -2.62 -8.42
CA LEU A 116 -5.54 -2.42 -9.88
C LEU A 116 -6.67 -1.44 -10.21
N GLN A 117 -7.76 -1.44 -9.46
CA GLN A 117 -8.83 -0.46 -9.64
C GLN A 117 -8.32 0.96 -9.37
N GLU A 118 -7.58 1.14 -8.29
CA GLU A 118 -6.97 2.42 -7.94
C GLU A 118 -5.93 2.86 -8.97
N LEU A 119 -5.07 1.94 -9.41
CA LEU A 119 -4.06 2.20 -10.44
C LEU A 119 -4.70 2.73 -11.73
N ARG A 120 -5.80 2.13 -12.17
CA ARG A 120 -6.54 2.60 -13.36
C ARG A 120 -7.08 4.00 -13.17
N TRP A 121 -7.70 4.26 -12.01
CA TRP A 121 -8.22 5.58 -11.69
C TRP A 121 -7.11 6.64 -11.69
N LEU A 122 -5.99 6.35 -11.01
CA LEU A 122 -4.83 7.26 -11.00
C LEU A 122 -4.26 7.48 -12.41
N THR A 123 -4.24 6.45 -13.25
CA THR A 123 -3.75 6.57 -14.64
C THR A 123 -4.66 7.49 -15.45
N TYR A 124 -5.98 7.38 -15.31
CA TYR A 124 -6.93 8.28 -15.97
C TYR A 124 -6.80 9.71 -15.44
N LEU A 125 -6.75 9.89 -14.12
CA LEU A 125 -6.56 11.19 -13.49
C LEU A 125 -5.30 11.89 -13.99
N LEU A 126 -4.17 11.18 -14.07
CA LEU A 126 -2.92 11.74 -14.61
C LEU A 126 -3.05 12.15 -16.07
N SER A 127 -3.78 11.38 -16.87
CA SER A 127 -4.05 11.72 -18.29
C SER A 127 -4.92 12.96 -18.41
N ASP A 128 -5.96 13.08 -17.59
CA ASP A 128 -6.86 14.24 -17.56
C ASP A 128 -6.15 15.52 -17.10
N LEU A 129 -5.15 15.38 -16.21
CA LEU A 129 -4.28 16.46 -15.78
C LEU A 129 -3.18 16.85 -16.82
N GLY A 130 -3.13 16.16 -17.96
CA GLY A 130 -2.12 16.42 -19.00
C GLY A 130 -0.74 15.80 -18.71
N GLU A 131 -0.62 14.95 -17.70
CA GLU A 131 0.61 14.28 -17.27
C GLU A 131 0.50 12.75 -17.37
N PRO A 132 0.18 12.18 -18.55
CA PRO A 132 0.03 10.74 -18.67
C PRO A 132 1.33 10.01 -18.30
N PRO A 133 1.25 8.81 -17.69
CA PRO A 133 2.43 8.02 -17.38
C PRO A 133 3.24 7.73 -18.65
N ARG A 134 4.52 8.08 -18.67
CA ARG A 134 5.42 7.86 -19.83
C ARG A 134 5.83 6.40 -20.02
N SER A 135 5.61 5.57 -19.02
CA SER A 135 5.84 4.13 -19.05
C SER A 135 4.70 3.42 -18.33
N PRO A 136 4.44 2.13 -18.64
CA PRO A 136 3.42 1.39 -17.93
C PRO A 136 3.63 1.45 -16.42
N PRO A 137 2.58 1.78 -15.64
CA PRO A 137 2.63 1.73 -14.18
C PRO A 137 3.08 0.36 -13.70
N VAL A 138 3.77 0.31 -12.57
CA VAL A 138 4.23 -0.95 -11.97
C VAL A 138 3.46 -1.22 -10.70
N LEU A 139 2.88 -2.42 -10.58
CA LEU A 139 2.33 -2.92 -9.33
C LEU A 139 3.23 -4.04 -8.79
N TYR A 140 3.79 -3.81 -7.62
CA TYR A 140 4.63 -4.76 -6.89
C TYR A 140 3.78 -5.60 -5.95
N VAL A 141 4.04 -6.91 -5.94
CA VAL A 141 3.43 -7.89 -5.04
C VAL A 141 4.49 -8.88 -4.57
N ASP A 142 4.36 -9.39 -3.36
CA ASP A 142 5.30 -10.38 -2.82
C ASP A 142 4.84 -11.84 -2.98
N ASN A 143 3.69 -12.07 -3.61
CA ASN A 143 3.17 -13.39 -3.86
C ASN A 143 3.51 -13.89 -5.28
N LYS A 144 4.47 -14.84 -5.35
CA LYS A 144 4.91 -15.43 -6.63
C LYS A 144 3.79 -16.25 -7.30
N ALA A 145 2.89 -16.87 -6.53
CA ALA A 145 1.79 -17.64 -7.08
C ALA A 145 0.79 -16.71 -7.82
N MET A 146 0.50 -15.54 -7.26
CA MET A 146 -0.30 -14.52 -7.94
C MET A 146 0.33 -14.13 -9.28
N LEU A 147 1.64 -13.88 -9.32
CA LEU A 147 2.35 -13.53 -10.55
C LEU A 147 2.32 -14.66 -11.59
N ALA A 148 2.50 -15.91 -11.16
CA ALA A 148 2.42 -17.08 -12.04
C ALA A 148 1.02 -17.20 -12.66
N LEU A 149 -0.02 -17.09 -11.85
CA LEU A 149 -1.40 -17.15 -12.31
C LEU A 149 -1.75 -16.05 -13.33
N CYS A 150 -1.20 -14.85 -13.18
CA CYS A 150 -1.38 -13.78 -14.17
C CYS A 150 -0.66 -14.08 -15.51
N ARG A 151 0.37 -14.92 -15.52
CA ARG A 151 1.12 -15.31 -16.73
C ARG A 151 0.54 -16.53 -17.42
N GLU A 152 -0.02 -17.47 -16.66
CA GLU A 152 -0.52 -18.74 -17.19
C GLU A 152 -1.84 -18.56 -17.95
N HIS A 153 -1.99 -19.28 -19.08
CA HIS A 153 -3.20 -19.22 -19.93
C HIS A 153 -4.29 -20.20 -19.48
N ARG A 154 -3.98 -21.15 -18.59
CA ARG A 154 -4.93 -22.16 -18.13
C ARG A 154 -5.47 -21.80 -16.73
N LEU A 155 -6.77 -21.60 -16.64
CA LEU A 155 -7.48 -21.52 -15.37
C LEU A 155 -7.95 -22.91 -14.99
N GLU A 156 -7.53 -23.41 -13.83
CA GLU A 156 -8.13 -24.59 -13.27
C GLU A 156 -9.58 -24.32 -12.85
N HIS A 157 -10.43 -25.31 -12.93
CA HIS A 157 -11.88 -25.23 -12.60
C HIS A 157 -12.14 -24.70 -11.17
N ARG A 158 -11.18 -24.83 -10.26
CA ARG A 158 -11.29 -24.43 -8.85
C ARG A 158 -11.21 -22.91 -8.59
N THR A 159 -10.82 -22.12 -9.57
CA THR A 159 -10.57 -20.67 -9.40
C THR A 159 -11.54 -19.77 -10.14
N LYS A 160 -12.71 -20.28 -10.59
CA LYS A 160 -13.68 -19.51 -11.38
C LYS A 160 -14.16 -18.22 -10.71
N HIS A 161 -14.39 -18.22 -9.41
CA HIS A 161 -14.85 -17.04 -8.66
C HIS A 161 -13.75 -15.98 -8.49
N ILE A 162 -12.49 -16.39 -8.57
CA ILE A 162 -11.32 -15.53 -8.51
C ILE A 162 -10.91 -15.07 -9.93
N ALA A 163 -11.33 -15.82 -10.94
CA ALA A 163 -10.94 -15.67 -12.34
C ALA A 163 -11.09 -14.24 -12.88
N LEU A 164 -12.22 -13.58 -12.59
CA LEU A 164 -12.50 -12.24 -13.12
C LEU A 164 -11.45 -11.20 -12.71
N ARG A 165 -10.90 -11.33 -11.50
CA ARG A 165 -9.87 -10.42 -10.98
C ARG A 165 -8.51 -10.65 -11.63
N TYR A 166 -8.17 -11.91 -11.92
CA TYR A 166 -6.99 -12.25 -12.70
C TYR A 166 -7.06 -11.75 -14.14
N PHE A 167 -8.24 -11.87 -14.74
CA PHE A 167 -8.41 -11.43 -16.12
C PHE A 167 -8.12 -9.96 -16.30
N LEU A 168 -8.54 -9.11 -15.36
CA LEU A 168 -8.22 -7.69 -15.42
C LEU A 168 -6.70 -7.44 -15.39
N ALA A 169 -5.98 -8.07 -14.45
CA ALA A 169 -4.54 -7.91 -14.32
C ALA A 169 -3.81 -8.38 -15.59
N ARG A 170 -4.21 -9.55 -16.11
CA ARG A 170 -3.69 -10.12 -17.35
C ARG A 170 -3.95 -9.24 -18.55
N GLU A 171 -5.18 -8.78 -18.73
CA GLU A 171 -5.57 -7.93 -19.84
C GLU A 171 -4.78 -6.62 -19.86
N LEU A 172 -4.64 -5.96 -18.73
CA LEU A 172 -3.85 -4.73 -18.60
C LEU A 172 -2.38 -4.99 -18.94
N GLN A 173 -1.83 -6.13 -18.50
CA GLN A 173 -0.44 -6.50 -18.78
C GLN A 173 -0.24 -6.84 -20.28
N GLN A 174 -1.15 -7.57 -20.90
CA GLN A 174 -1.09 -7.90 -22.33
C GLN A 174 -1.21 -6.65 -23.22
N ARG A 175 -2.01 -5.68 -22.79
CA ARG A 175 -2.13 -4.37 -23.46
C ARG A 175 -0.97 -3.43 -23.20
N GLY A 176 0.03 -3.83 -22.42
CA GLY A 176 1.15 -2.97 -22.02
C GLY A 176 0.75 -1.79 -21.11
N GLN A 177 -0.43 -1.85 -20.49
CA GLN A 177 -0.95 -0.80 -19.60
C GLN A 177 -0.59 -1.03 -18.14
N LEU A 178 0.06 -2.13 -17.81
CA LEU A 178 0.48 -2.51 -16.48
C LEU A 178 1.73 -3.41 -16.57
N ARG A 179 2.63 -3.25 -15.61
CA ARG A 179 3.68 -4.23 -15.31
C ARG A 179 3.48 -4.76 -13.91
N LEU A 180 3.24 -6.06 -13.76
CA LEU A 180 3.30 -6.75 -12.48
C LEU A 180 4.74 -7.18 -12.20
N ALA A 181 5.24 -6.92 -11.00
CA ALA A 181 6.58 -7.25 -10.59
C ALA A 181 6.60 -7.87 -9.18
N TYR A 182 7.53 -8.78 -8.96
CA TYR A 182 7.80 -9.31 -7.63
C TYR A 182 8.60 -8.31 -6.81
N VAL A 183 8.27 -8.24 -5.53
CA VAL A 183 9.06 -7.55 -4.51
C VAL A 183 9.22 -8.48 -3.31
N ALA A 184 10.37 -8.47 -2.66
CA ALA A 184 10.54 -9.20 -1.40
C ALA A 184 9.68 -8.54 -0.30
N SER A 185 9.16 -9.35 0.64
CA SER A 185 8.26 -8.83 1.70
C SER A 185 8.91 -7.71 2.50
N GLU A 186 10.22 -7.78 2.76
CA GLU A 186 10.95 -6.73 3.47
C GLU A 186 10.97 -5.38 2.74
N ALA A 187 10.73 -5.38 1.42
CA ALA A 187 10.67 -4.19 0.57
C ALA A 187 9.23 -3.86 0.11
N ASN A 188 8.23 -4.66 0.52
CA ASN A 188 6.83 -4.40 0.17
C ASN A 188 6.25 -3.30 1.07
N THR A 189 6.22 -2.07 0.57
CA THR A 189 5.70 -0.91 1.32
C THR A 189 4.23 -1.04 1.72
N ALA A 190 3.50 -2.00 1.16
CA ALA A 190 2.11 -2.24 1.54
C ALA A 190 1.96 -2.94 2.90
N ASP A 191 3.02 -3.53 3.46
CA ASP A 191 3.01 -4.18 4.78
C ASP A 191 2.56 -3.24 5.90
N ILE A 192 2.89 -1.95 5.84
CA ILE A 192 2.45 -0.95 6.83
C ILE A 192 0.92 -0.79 6.88
N PHE A 193 0.21 -1.23 5.84
CA PHE A 193 -1.25 -1.12 5.71
C PHE A 193 -1.99 -2.41 6.09
N THR A 194 -1.26 -3.50 6.35
CA THR A 194 -1.84 -4.84 6.53
C THR A 194 -1.39 -5.55 7.80
N LYS A 195 -0.27 -5.13 8.40
CA LYS A 195 0.38 -5.84 9.52
C LYS A 195 0.69 -4.92 10.69
N ALA A 196 0.64 -5.47 11.89
CA ALA A 196 1.21 -4.83 13.09
C ALA A 196 2.73 -5.03 13.06
N LEU A 197 3.46 -3.97 12.82
CA LEU A 197 4.91 -3.99 12.65
C LEU A 197 5.64 -3.69 13.97
N ALA A 198 6.84 -4.24 14.12
CA ALA A 198 7.77 -3.84 15.16
C ALA A 198 8.19 -2.37 14.96
N PRO A 199 8.57 -1.63 16.03
CA PRO A 199 8.87 -0.19 15.92
C PRO A 199 9.90 0.17 14.84
N GLY A 200 10.98 -0.61 14.71
CA GLY A 200 12.02 -0.38 13.70
C GLY A 200 11.52 -0.58 12.29
N ASP A 201 10.74 -1.65 12.04
CA ASP A 201 10.13 -1.90 10.73
C ASP A 201 9.09 -0.83 10.40
N HIS A 202 8.26 -0.44 11.36
CA HIS A 202 7.28 0.61 11.17
C HIS A 202 7.97 1.92 10.75
N GLN A 203 9.05 2.33 11.43
CA GLN A 203 9.80 3.54 11.07
C GLN A 203 10.42 3.43 9.68
N ARG A 204 10.98 2.28 9.33
CA ARG A 204 11.51 2.01 7.99
C ARG A 204 10.43 2.17 6.92
N PHE A 205 9.25 1.59 7.11
CA PHE A 205 8.16 1.73 6.16
C PHE A 205 7.57 3.13 6.11
N CYS A 206 7.53 3.88 7.22
CA CYS A 206 7.19 5.30 7.20
C CYS A 206 8.10 6.07 6.24
N THR A 207 9.41 5.83 6.30
CA THR A 207 10.37 6.44 5.36
C THR A 207 10.08 6.03 3.91
N MET A 208 9.76 4.77 3.66
CA MET A 208 9.48 4.25 2.31
C MET A 208 8.20 4.84 1.69
N VAL A 209 7.19 5.17 2.48
CA VAL A 209 5.99 5.88 2.03
C VAL A 209 6.14 7.40 2.01
N ALA A 210 7.37 7.89 2.24
CA ALA A 210 7.74 9.30 2.30
C ALA A 210 7.07 10.09 3.42
N CYS A 211 6.95 9.46 4.59
CA CYS A 211 6.51 10.08 5.84
C CYS A 211 7.75 10.42 6.66
N PHE A 212 8.13 11.69 6.69
CA PHE A 212 9.35 12.19 7.32
C PHE A 212 9.03 13.20 8.42
N ASP A 213 9.95 13.37 9.38
CA ASP A 213 9.87 14.46 10.34
C ASP A 213 10.17 15.78 9.62
N LEU A 214 9.17 16.63 9.54
CA LEU A 214 9.26 17.94 8.86
C LEU A 214 10.04 18.96 9.68
N LEU A 215 10.25 18.71 10.99
CA LEU A 215 11.05 19.59 11.85
C LEU A 215 12.54 19.41 11.59
N ASP A 216 12.96 18.21 11.17
CA ASP A 216 14.35 17.91 10.79
C ASP A 216 14.61 18.22 9.30
N TRP A 217 13.59 18.67 8.58
CA TRP A 217 13.67 18.95 7.15
C TRP A 217 14.24 20.34 6.90
N SER A 218 15.55 20.45 6.64
CA SER A 218 16.15 21.69 6.15
C SER A 218 15.69 21.95 4.70
N CYS A 219 15.40 23.22 4.37
CA CYS A 219 14.99 23.64 3.03
C CYS A 219 15.98 23.22 1.92
N ASP A 220 17.23 22.98 2.27
CA ASP A 220 18.28 22.55 1.34
C ASP A 220 18.02 21.18 0.71
N LEU A 221 17.26 20.30 1.38
CA LEU A 221 16.90 18.98 0.85
C LEU A 221 15.77 19.02 -0.20
N LEU A 222 14.95 20.06 -0.23
CA LEU A 222 13.92 20.22 -1.27
C LEU A 222 14.54 20.44 -2.67
N PHE A 223 15.74 20.99 -2.72
CA PHE A 223 16.45 21.34 -3.95
C PHE A 223 17.70 20.48 -4.20
N SER A 224 18.08 19.65 -3.25
CA SER A 224 19.22 18.74 -3.40
C SER A 224 18.89 17.60 -4.38
N PRO A 225 19.77 17.28 -5.34
CA PRO A 225 19.60 16.13 -6.22
C PRO A 225 19.81 14.78 -5.48
N THR A 226 20.31 14.81 -4.25
CA THR A 226 20.60 13.63 -3.43
C THR A 226 19.84 13.71 -2.12
N LEU A 227 18.95 12.75 -1.89
CA LEU A 227 18.46 12.44 -0.54
C LEU A 227 19.65 12.07 0.35
N PRO A 228 19.60 12.31 1.69
CA PRO A 228 20.70 11.96 2.57
C PRO A 228 21.17 10.54 2.32
N MET A 229 22.47 10.35 2.16
CA MET A 229 23.13 9.07 1.97
C MET A 229 22.79 8.15 3.14
N GLY A 230 21.92 7.19 2.93
CA GLY A 230 21.37 6.28 3.95
C GLY A 230 19.99 5.76 3.55
N VAL A 231 19.24 6.48 2.72
CA VAL A 231 18.00 5.99 2.13
C VAL A 231 18.30 5.52 0.70
N SER A 232 19.06 4.44 0.61
CA SER A 232 19.15 3.69 -0.64
C SER A 232 17.78 3.06 -0.89
N TYR A 233 16.98 3.67 -1.76
CA TYR A 233 15.80 3.00 -2.27
C TYR A 233 16.28 1.76 -3.01
N MET A 234 16.11 0.59 -2.41
CA MET A 234 16.24 -0.71 -3.08
C MET A 234 15.12 -0.89 -4.10
N TYR A 235 15.09 -0.04 -5.12
CA TYR A 235 14.42 -0.40 -6.35
C TYR A 235 15.50 -0.99 -7.27
N PRO A 236 15.32 -2.22 -7.74
CA PRO A 236 16.22 -2.74 -8.78
C PRO A 236 16.21 -1.77 -9.96
N PRO A 237 17.36 -1.56 -10.64
CA PRO A 237 17.42 -0.71 -11.80
C PRO A 237 16.39 -1.20 -12.83
N ALA A 238 15.65 -0.27 -13.41
CA ALA A 238 14.75 -0.55 -14.51
C ALA A 238 15.61 -0.98 -15.71
N PHE A 239 15.62 -2.29 -16.01
CA PHE A 239 15.98 -2.81 -17.33
C PHE A 239 14.78 -2.73 -18.26
#